data_a735f5e7f376bcad015e582e2881a116
#
_entry.id   a735f5e7f376bcad015e582e2881a116
#
_cell.length_a   1.000
_cell.length_b   1.000
_cell.length_c   1.000
_cell.angle_alpha   90.00
_cell.angle_beta   90.00
_cell.angle_gamma   90.00
#
_symmetry.space_group_name_H-M   'P 1'
#
loop_
_entity.id
_entity.type
_entity.pdbx_description
1 polymer ?
#
loop_
_entity_poly.entity_id
_entity_poly.type
_entity_poly.pdbx_seq_one_letter_code
_entity_poly.pdbx_strand_id
1 'polypeptide(L)'
;MKKSVWFTAFPLCLSALVALWWLIDIPELFSGHFSTYYHIDLDVYREGGAGFGSDLYAKDYLVGSNRDVSLPFTYPPFAALLFVPLSWIPLTAASILISIASFAALWGCVALVLRALRCPGWAGWALLAAMLTEPITETFSFGQVNILLTALVVVDILWLSPSRGRGVLT
;
A
#
# COMPACT_ATOMS: atom_id res chain seq x y z
N MET A 1 24.75 8.49 23.49
CA MET A 1 23.87 7.57 24.25
C MET A 1 23.41 6.46 23.34
N LYS A 2 23.75 5.19 23.61
CA LYS A 2 23.15 4.04 22.89
C LYS A 2 21.69 3.96 23.30
N LYS A 3 20.77 4.28 22.37
CA LYS A 3 19.34 4.03 22.60
C LYS A 3 19.18 2.52 22.81
N SER A 4 18.42 2.13 23.84
CA SER A 4 18.13 0.73 24.12
C SER A 4 17.53 0.06 22.87
N VAL A 5 17.88 -1.18 22.60
CA VAL A 5 17.29 -2.00 21.50
C VAL A 5 15.76 -1.98 21.61
N TRP A 6 15.23 -1.97 22.81
CA TRP A 6 13.78 -1.90 23.06
C TRP A 6 13.12 -0.62 22.55
N PHE A 7 13.85 0.51 22.51
CA PHE A 7 13.32 1.78 22.02
C PHE A 7 13.00 1.74 20.52
N THR A 8 13.67 0.89 19.75
CA THR A 8 13.41 0.71 18.31
C THR A 8 12.59 -0.52 18.02
N ALA A 9 12.80 -1.62 18.75
CA ALA A 9 12.10 -2.88 18.50
C ALA A 9 10.62 -2.82 18.89
N PHE A 10 10.28 -2.24 20.03
CA PHE A 10 8.91 -2.18 20.52
C PHE A 10 7.93 -1.49 19.54
N PRO A 11 8.18 -0.27 19.06
CA PRO A 11 7.28 0.39 18.12
C PRO A 11 7.21 -0.32 16.77
N LEU A 12 8.29 -0.98 16.33
CA LEU A 12 8.28 -1.80 15.10
C LEU A 12 7.38 -3.03 15.25
N CYS A 13 7.50 -3.75 16.37
CA CYS A 13 6.61 -4.89 16.64
C CYS A 13 5.14 -4.45 16.69
N LEU A 14 4.85 -3.32 17.35
CA LEU A 14 3.50 -2.80 17.44
C LEU A 14 2.97 -2.36 16.07
N SER A 15 3.80 -1.72 15.23
CA SER A 15 3.44 -1.37 13.86
C SER A 15 3.14 -2.61 13.02
N ALA A 16 3.94 -3.67 13.17
CA ALA A 16 3.70 -4.94 12.49
C ALA A 16 2.39 -5.60 12.94
N LEU A 17 2.05 -5.51 14.23
CA LEU A 17 0.77 -5.99 14.75
C LEU A 17 -0.42 -5.20 14.20
N VAL A 18 -0.31 -3.88 14.08
CA VAL A 18 -1.33 -3.03 13.45
C VAL A 18 -1.50 -3.39 11.97
N ALA A 19 -0.39 -3.58 11.24
CA ALA A 19 -0.44 -4.00 9.84
C ALA A 19 -1.09 -5.39 9.67
N LEU A 20 -0.76 -6.32 10.57
CA LEU A 20 -1.36 -7.64 10.59
C LEU A 20 -2.87 -7.57 10.91
N TRP A 21 -3.26 -6.72 11.85
CA TRP A 21 -4.67 -6.46 12.17
C TRP A 21 -5.44 -6.00 10.93
N TRP A 22 -4.91 -5.05 10.17
CA TRP A 22 -5.54 -4.57 8.94
C TRP A 22 -5.58 -5.63 7.84
N LEU A 23 -4.54 -6.47 7.74
CA LEU A 23 -4.48 -7.52 6.74
C LEU A 23 -5.51 -8.65 6.98
N ILE A 24 -5.74 -8.97 8.25
CA ILE A 24 -6.59 -10.11 8.63
C ILE A 24 -8.05 -9.67 8.81
N ASP A 25 -8.28 -8.37 9.07
CA ASP A 25 -9.58 -7.83 9.47
C ASP A 25 -10.29 -8.74 10.48
N ILE A 26 -9.70 -8.84 11.67
CA ILE A 26 -10.09 -9.82 12.69
C ILE A 26 -11.60 -9.91 12.95
N PRO A 27 -12.36 -8.79 13.00
CA PRO A 27 -13.82 -8.87 13.15
C PRO A 27 -14.49 -9.66 12.04
N GLU A 28 -14.02 -9.55 10.81
CA GLU A 28 -14.59 -10.23 9.65
C GLU A 28 -14.09 -11.66 9.49
N LEU A 29 -12.87 -11.96 9.94
CA LEU A 29 -12.38 -13.35 10.04
C LEU A 29 -13.28 -14.20 10.94
N PHE A 30 -13.79 -13.63 12.04
CA PHE A 30 -14.71 -14.32 12.96
C PHE A 30 -16.16 -14.35 12.46
N SER A 31 -16.58 -13.39 11.66
CA SER A 31 -17.93 -13.36 11.07
C SER A 31 -18.07 -14.21 9.82
N GLY A 32 -16.97 -14.58 9.18
CA GLY A 32 -16.94 -15.29 7.91
C GLY A 32 -17.40 -14.44 6.71
N HIS A 33 -17.57 -13.14 6.90
CA HIS A 33 -17.96 -12.19 5.86
C HIS A 33 -16.89 -11.10 5.76
N PHE A 34 -16.21 -11.01 4.62
CA PHE A 34 -15.37 -9.84 4.32
C PHE A 34 -16.25 -8.63 4.05
N SER A 35 -15.83 -7.47 4.51
CA SER A 35 -16.51 -6.21 4.17
C SER A 35 -16.60 -6.06 2.65
N THR A 36 -17.73 -5.58 2.18
CA THR A 36 -17.93 -5.27 0.76
C THR A 36 -16.85 -4.32 0.23
N TYR A 37 -16.29 -3.49 1.09
CA TYR A 37 -15.26 -2.51 0.75
C TYR A 37 -13.83 -2.98 1.00
N TYR A 38 -13.62 -4.19 1.50
CA TYR A 38 -12.27 -4.70 1.74
C TYR A 38 -11.47 -4.78 0.46
N HIS A 39 -10.38 -4.01 0.39
CA HIS A 39 -9.48 -3.90 -0.76
C HIS A 39 -10.20 -3.64 -2.10
N ILE A 40 -11.27 -2.83 -2.06
CA ILE A 40 -12.13 -2.58 -3.22
C ILE A 40 -11.36 -1.92 -4.37
N ASP A 41 -10.44 -1.00 -4.07
CA ASP A 41 -9.62 -0.34 -5.10
C ASP A 41 -8.67 -1.34 -5.76
N LEU A 42 -8.10 -2.26 -4.98
CA LEU A 42 -7.28 -3.34 -5.52
C LEU A 42 -8.07 -4.25 -6.46
N ASP A 43 -9.33 -4.52 -6.16
CA ASP A 43 -10.19 -5.31 -7.05
C ASP A 43 -10.47 -4.57 -8.36
N VAL A 44 -10.70 -3.24 -8.32
CA VAL A 44 -10.77 -2.39 -9.52
C VAL A 44 -9.47 -2.46 -10.32
N TYR A 45 -8.30 -2.43 -9.67
CA TYR A 45 -7.00 -2.54 -10.36
C TYR A 45 -6.86 -3.88 -11.07
N ARG A 46 -7.26 -4.97 -10.44
CA ARG A 46 -7.22 -6.31 -11.02
C ARG A 46 -8.16 -6.46 -12.22
N GLU A 47 -9.39 -5.99 -12.09
CA GLU A 47 -10.37 -5.99 -13.17
C GLU A 47 -9.93 -5.07 -14.33
N GLY A 48 -9.37 -3.88 -14.02
CA GLY A 48 -8.77 -3.00 -15.03
C GLY A 48 -7.58 -3.64 -15.74
N GLY A 49 -6.71 -4.35 -15.01
CA GLY A 49 -5.61 -5.11 -15.58
C GLY A 49 -6.09 -6.25 -16.49
N ALA A 50 -7.13 -6.98 -16.08
CA ALA A 50 -7.76 -8.01 -16.92
C ALA A 50 -8.41 -7.44 -18.20
N GLY A 51 -8.94 -6.21 -18.11
CA GLY A 51 -9.55 -5.48 -19.24
C GLY A 51 -8.55 -4.71 -20.11
N PHE A 52 -7.24 -4.80 -19.83
CA PHE A 52 -6.23 -4.07 -20.60
C PHE A 52 -6.27 -4.43 -22.08
N GLY A 53 -6.30 -3.42 -22.95
CA GLY A 53 -6.40 -3.60 -24.41
C GLY A 53 -7.82 -3.74 -24.95
N SER A 54 -8.85 -3.72 -24.09
CA SER A 54 -10.27 -3.65 -24.44
C SER A 54 -10.86 -2.30 -24.00
N ASP A 55 -12.19 -2.21 -23.89
CA ASP A 55 -12.91 -0.98 -23.51
C ASP A 55 -12.73 -0.60 -22.04
N LEU A 56 -11.48 -0.30 -21.65
CA LEU A 56 -11.06 -0.06 -20.27
C LEU A 56 -11.90 0.98 -19.53
N TYR A 57 -12.37 2.01 -20.25
CA TYR A 57 -13.16 3.11 -19.70
C TYR A 57 -14.62 3.09 -20.14
N ALA A 58 -15.02 2.12 -20.94
CA ALA A 58 -16.37 2.09 -21.51
C ALA A 58 -17.42 1.48 -20.55
N LYS A 59 -16.94 0.86 -19.47
CA LYS A 59 -17.79 0.17 -18.50
C LYS A 59 -17.26 0.34 -17.08
N ASP A 60 -18.16 0.29 -16.12
CA ASP A 60 -17.81 0.10 -14.73
C ASP A 60 -17.53 -1.38 -14.44
N TYR A 61 -16.65 -1.62 -13.47
CA TYR A 61 -16.32 -2.96 -13.00
C TYR A 61 -17.12 -3.29 -11.74
N LEU A 62 -17.74 -4.46 -11.74
CA LEU A 62 -18.40 -4.99 -10.54
C LEU A 62 -17.33 -5.57 -9.61
N VAL A 63 -17.18 -4.95 -8.46
CA VAL A 63 -16.14 -5.23 -7.46
C VAL A 63 -16.74 -5.42 -6.07
N GLY A 64 -15.90 -5.80 -5.13
CA GLY A 64 -16.32 -6.09 -3.76
C GLY A 64 -16.65 -7.57 -3.55
N SER A 65 -16.82 -7.97 -2.29
CA SER A 65 -17.00 -9.37 -1.91
C SER A 65 -18.22 -10.02 -2.57
N ASN A 66 -19.30 -9.26 -2.79
CA ASN A 66 -20.53 -9.72 -3.43
C ASN A 66 -20.66 -9.26 -4.88
N ARG A 67 -19.68 -8.57 -5.43
CA ARG A 67 -19.69 -7.92 -6.75
C ARG A 67 -20.91 -7.02 -6.97
N ASP A 68 -21.31 -6.31 -5.93
CA ASP A 68 -22.49 -5.44 -5.89
C ASP A 68 -22.15 -3.94 -6.01
N VAL A 69 -20.85 -3.60 -5.98
CA VAL A 69 -20.37 -2.24 -6.15
C VAL A 69 -19.86 -2.06 -7.58
N SER A 70 -20.37 -1.04 -8.27
CA SER A 70 -19.98 -0.68 -9.63
C SER A 70 -19.05 0.52 -9.59
N LEU A 71 -17.77 0.34 -9.96
CA LEU A 71 -16.76 1.38 -9.95
C LEU A 71 -16.03 1.47 -11.30
N PRO A 72 -15.78 2.70 -11.81
CA PRO A 72 -14.99 2.90 -13.01
C PRO A 72 -13.49 2.70 -12.74
N PHE A 73 -12.77 2.30 -13.78
CA PHE A 73 -11.30 2.37 -13.75
C PHE A 73 -10.88 3.82 -14.06
N THR A 74 -10.21 4.48 -13.11
CA THR A 74 -9.89 5.91 -13.18
C THR A 74 -8.42 6.20 -13.49
N TYR A 75 -7.57 5.18 -13.50
CA TYR A 75 -6.14 5.32 -13.74
C TYR A 75 -5.80 5.39 -15.24
N PRO A 76 -4.63 5.94 -15.61
CA PRO A 76 -4.15 5.93 -17.01
C PRO A 76 -3.98 4.51 -17.54
N PRO A 77 -4.02 4.29 -18.89
CA PRO A 77 -3.85 2.96 -19.49
C PRO A 77 -2.54 2.28 -19.09
N PHE A 78 -1.47 3.06 -18.87
CA PHE A 78 -0.20 2.54 -18.38
C PHE A 78 -0.31 1.87 -17.01
N ALA A 79 -1.15 2.40 -16.12
CA ALA A 79 -1.39 1.76 -14.82
C ALA A 79 -2.11 0.42 -14.99
N ALA A 80 -3.09 0.33 -15.89
CA ALA A 80 -3.76 -0.94 -16.19
C ALA A 80 -2.75 -2.00 -16.66
N LEU A 81 -1.79 -1.63 -17.51
CA LEU A 81 -0.72 -2.53 -17.93
C LEU A 81 0.11 -3.05 -16.73
N LEU A 82 0.45 -2.17 -15.78
CA LEU A 82 1.17 -2.56 -14.56
C LEU A 82 0.35 -3.48 -13.66
N PHE A 83 -0.98 -3.39 -13.70
CA PHE A 83 -1.88 -4.22 -12.91
C PHE A 83 -2.22 -5.57 -13.55
N VAL A 84 -1.88 -5.80 -14.83
CA VAL A 84 -2.10 -7.11 -15.50
C VAL A 84 -1.61 -8.29 -14.63
N PRO A 85 -0.39 -8.31 -14.06
CA PRO A 85 0.05 -9.43 -13.24
C PRO A 85 -0.82 -9.69 -12.01
N LEU A 86 -1.46 -8.64 -11.44
CA LEU A 86 -2.36 -8.78 -10.30
C LEU A 86 -3.67 -9.48 -10.69
N SER A 87 -4.09 -9.38 -11.96
CA SER A 87 -5.30 -10.06 -12.44
C SER A 87 -5.14 -11.58 -12.53
N TRP A 88 -3.92 -12.09 -12.58
CA TRP A 88 -3.62 -13.52 -12.68
C TRP A 88 -3.68 -14.28 -11.35
N ILE A 89 -3.74 -13.54 -10.24
CA ILE A 89 -3.76 -14.13 -8.89
C ILE A 89 -5.08 -13.82 -8.19
N PRO A 90 -5.51 -14.66 -7.23
CA PRO A 90 -6.71 -14.38 -6.43
C PRO A 90 -6.62 -13.06 -5.68
N LEU A 91 -7.76 -12.39 -5.43
CA LEU A 91 -7.82 -11.13 -4.69
C LEU A 91 -7.08 -11.23 -3.34
N THR A 92 -7.28 -12.32 -2.59
CA THR A 92 -6.60 -12.54 -1.30
C THR A 92 -5.07 -12.50 -1.44
N ALA A 93 -4.53 -13.17 -2.46
CA ALA A 93 -3.07 -13.18 -2.69
C ALA A 93 -2.57 -11.78 -3.11
N ALA A 94 -3.31 -11.09 -3.98
CA ALA A 94 -3.01 -9.71 -4.37
C ALA A 94 -3.07 -8.76 -3.15
N SER A 95 -4.06 -8.93 -2.26
CA SER A 95 -4.21 -8.17 -1.02
C SER A 95 -3.02 -8.33 -0.09
N ILE A 96 -2.59 -9.58 0.15
CA ILE A 96 -1.41 -9.87 0.95
C ILE A 96 -0.16 -9.21 0.34
N LEU A 97 0.03 -9.36 -0.96
CA LEU A 97 1.18 -8.81 -1.69
C LEU A 97 1.23 -7.28 -1.58
N ILE A 98 0.13 -6.60 -1.88
CA ILE A 98 0.05 -5.12 -1.83
C ILE A 98 0.22 -4.61 -0.40
N SER A 99 -0.38 -5.26 0.60
CA SER A 99 -0.24 -4.86 2.01
C SER A 99 1.21 -5.00 2.50
N ILE A 100 1.88 -6.11 2.19
CA ILE A 100 3.30 -6.31 2.52
C ILE A 100 4.17 -5.26 1.80
N ALA A 101 3.94 -5.05 0.51
CA ALA A 101 4.69 -4.07 -0.29
C ALA A 101 4.47 -2.63 0.25
N SER A 102 3.23 -2.26 0.58
CA SER A 102 2.89 -0.95 1.16
C SER A 102 3.51 -0.75 2.53
N PHE A 103 3.50 -1.78 3.40
CA PHE A 103 4.16 -1.70 4.70
C PHE A 103 5.68 -1.53 4.57
N ALA A 104 6.32 -2.30 3.70
CA ALA A 104 7.76 -2.18 3.42
C ALA A 104 8.10 -0.81 2.82
N ALA A 105 7.29 -0.30 1.90
CA ALA A 105 7.44 1.02 1.30
C ALA A 105 7.28 2.13 2.34
N LEU A 106 6.26 2.07 3.19
CA LEU A 106 6.05 3.03 4.27
C LEU A 106 7.23 3.04 5.24
N TRP A 107 7.69 1.86 5.67
CA TRP A 107 8.88 1.73 6.49
C TRP A 107 10.10 2.35 5.82
N GLY A 108 10.33 2.05 4.53
CA GLY A 108 11.44 2.61 3.74
C GLY A 108 11.38 4.14 3.68
N CYS A 109 10.21 4.71 3.40
CA CYS A 109 10.00 6.17 3.39
C CYS A 109 10.35 6.81 4.73
N VAL A 110 9.79 6.28 5.82
CA VAL A 110 10.05 6.80 7.18
C VAL A 110 11.53 6.71 7.52
N ALA A 111 12.17 5.58 7.22
CA ALA A 111 13.60 5.37 7.49
C ALA A 111 14.48 6.35 6.70
N LEU A 112 14.19 6.55 5.40
CA LEU A 112 14.95 7.48 4.54
C LEU A 112 14.79 8.93 5.00
N VAL A 113 13.57 9.37 5.29
CA VAL A 113 13.27 10.72 5.78
C VAL A 113 14.02 10.98 7.10
N LEU A 114 13.93 10.07 8.08
CA LEU A 114 14.55 10.25 9.38
C LEU A 114 16.08 10.14 9.32
N ARG A 115 16.64 9.39 8.37
CA ARG A 115 18.08 9.44 8.07
C ARG A 115 18.50 10.81 7.54
N ALA A 116 17.74 11.37 6.59
CA ALA A 116 17.98 12.70 6.05
C ALA A 116 17.91 13.78 7.14
N LEU A 117 16.97 13.65 8.07
CA LEU A 117 16.82 14.53 9.24
C LEU A 117 17.83 14.25 10.39
N ARG A 118 18.76 13.29 10.22
CA ARG A 118 19.76 12.87 11.20
C ARG A 118 19.20 12.35 12.53
N CYS A 119 17.97 11.83 12.52
CA CYS A 119 17.32 11.26 13.71
C CYS A 119 16.77 9.83 13.49
N PRO A 120 17.56 8.87 12.92
CA PRO A 120 17.07 7.55 12.53
C PRO A 120 16.53 6.71 13.70
N GLY A 121 16.93 7.00 14.93
CA GLY A 121 16.45 6.27 16.11
C GLY A 121 14.97 6.49 16.44
N TRP A 122 14.28 7.39 15.75
CA TRP A 122 12.83 7.64 15.90
C TRP A 122 11.99 6.90 14.86
N ALA A 123 12.61 6.16 13.92
CA ALA A 123 11.92 5.59 12.78
C ALA A 123 10.75 4.66 13.18
N GLY A 124 10.92 3.81 14.20
CA GLY A 124 9.84 2.94 14.65
C GLY A 124 8.64 3.71 15.24
N TRP A 125 8.90 4.77 16.00
CA TRP A 125 7.84 5.61 16.57
C TRP A 125 7.13 6.43 15.49
N ALA A 126 7.87 6.95 14.51
CA ALA A 126 7.30 7.68 13.39
C ALA A 126 6.46 6.76 12.48
N LEU A 127 6.91 5.51 12.27
CA LEU A 127 6.12 4.51 11.55
C LEU A 127 4.80 4.25 12.28
N LEU A 128 4.86 3.97 13.59
CA LEU A 128 3.65 3.72 14.39
C LEU A 128 2.70 4.92 14.34
N ALA A 129 3.22 6.15 14.50
CA ALA A 129 2.42 7.35 14.40
C ALA A 129 1.78 7.50 13.00
N ALA A 130 2.53 7.25 11.93
CA ALA A 130 2.01 7.29 10.56
C ALA A 130 0.87 6.29 10.37
N MET A 131 1.02 5.06 10.87
CA MET A 131 0.00 4.01 10.77
C MET A 131 -1.30 4.31 11.52
N LEU A 132 -1.29 5.25 12.45
CA LEU A 132 -2.48 5.71 13.17
C LEU A 132 -3.18 6.90 12.49
N THR A 133 -2.66 7.35 11.34
CA THR A 133 -3.28 8.42 10.57
C THR A 133 -4.28 7.87 9.55
N GLU A 134 -5.40 8.58 9.39
CA GLU A 134 -6.47 8.21 8.46
C GLU A 134 -5.96 7.93 7.03
N PRO A 135 -5.10 8.76 6.38
CA PRO A 135 -4.68 8.49 5.01
C PRO A 135 -3.94 7.15 4.85
N ILE A 136 -3.18 6.74 5.87
CA ILE A 136 -2.47 5.46 5.85
C ILE A 136 -3.45 4.31 6.09
N THR A 137 -4.35 4.46 7.08
CA THR A 137 -5.38 3.46 7.40
C THR A 137 -6.26 3.19 6.18
N GLU A 138 -6.78 4.23 5.53
CA GLU A 138 -7.61 4.13 4.34
C GLU A 138 -6.85 3.48 3.15
N THR A 139 -5.57 3.84 2.97
CA THR A 139 -4.75 3.21 1.93
C THR A 139 -4.64 1.69 2.11
N PHE A 140 -4.49 1.22 3.36
CA PHE A 140 -4.48 -0.22 3.64
C PHE A 140 -5.87 -0.84 3.51
N SER A 141 -6.92 -0.20 4.01
CA SER A 141 -8.29 -0.72 3.97
C SER A 141 -8.81 -0.89 2.54
N PHE A 142 -8.54 0.06 1.66
CA PHE A 142 -8.97 -0.01 0.26
C PHE A 142 -7.98 -0.74 -0.67
N GLY A 143 -6.80 -1.11 -0.18
CA GLY A 143 -5.77 -1.77 -0.99
C GLY A 143 -5.14 -0.84 -2.04
N GLN A 144 -4.96 0.44 -1.72
CA GLN A 144 -4.47 1.44 -2.66
C GLN A 144 -2.95 1.38 -2.86
N VAL A 145 -2.48 1.82 -4.04
CA VAL A 145 -1.06 1.90 -4.39
C VAL A 145 -0.39 3.21 -3.96
N ASN A 146 -1.09 4.11 -3.25
CA ASN A 146 -0.64 5.46 -2.91
C ASN A 146 0.69 5.48 -2.14
N ILE A 147 0.88 4.56 -1.19
CA ILE A 147 2.14 4.44 -0.44
C ILE A 147 3.29 4.01 -1.35
N LEU A 148 3.04 3.13 -2.32
CA LEU A 148 4.05 2.69 -3.29
C LEU A 148 4.48 3.86 -4.18
N LEU A 149 3.53 4.66 -4.66
CA LEU A 149 3.82 5.87 -5.45
C LEU A 149 4.59 6.90 -4.62
N THR A 150 4.18 7.12 -3.37
CA THR A 150 4.91 7.99 -2.44
C THR A 150 6.34 7.51 -2.22
N ALA A 151 6.56 6.20 -2.13
CA ALA A 151 7.89 5.63 -1.96
C ALA A 151 8.79 5.91 -3.17
N LEU A 152 8.27 5.85 -4.39
CA LEU A 152 9.02 6.21 -5.61
C LEU A 152 9.52 7.66 -5.52
N VAL A 153 8.64 8.59 -5.14
CA VAL A 153 9.00 10.01 -4.97
C VAL A 153 10.05 10.20 -3.88
N VAL A 154 9.87 9.58 -2.72
CA VAL A 154 10.81 9.71 -1.59
C VAL A 154 12.18 9.13 -1.94
N VAL A 155 12.23 7.99 -2.61
CA VAL A 155 13.49 7.38 -3.08
C VAL A 155 14.17 8.26 -4.10
N ASP A 156 13.42 8.81 -5.06
CA ASP A 156 13.97 9.69 -6.08
C ASP A 156 14.61 10.94 -5.45
N ILE A 157 13.93 11.57 -4.50
CA ILE A 157 14.40 12.81 -3.88
C ILE A 157 15.55 12.58 -2.89
N LEU A 158 15.48 11.54 -2.06
CA LEU A 158 16.37 11.39 -0.92
C LEU A 158 17.49 10.37 -1.13
N TRP A 159 17.31 9.38 -1.98
CA TRP A 159 18.30 8.33 -2.19
C TRP A 159 19.07 8.51 -3.50
N LEU A 160 18.41 8.89 -4.58
CA LEU A 160 19.10 9.09 -5.85
C LEU A 160 19.88 10.41 -5.84
N SER A 161 21.16 10.33 -6.22
CA SER A 161 21.98 11.52 -6.45
C SER A 161 21.69 12.10 -7.84
N PRO A 162 21.96 13.40 -8.08
CA PRO A 162 21.80 14.01 -9.42
C PRO A 162 22.55 13.25 -10.54
N SER A 163 23.69 12.62 -10.20
CA SER A 163 24.49 11.81 -11.13
C SER A 163 23.90 10.42 -11.39
N ARG A 164 22.89 9.99 -10.64
CA ARG A 164 22.25 8.67 -10.75
C ARG A 164 20.83 8.72 -11.30
N GLY A 165 20.42 9.85 -11.88
CA GLY A 165 19.11 9.97 -12.51
C GLY A 165 17.98 10.39 -11.57
N ARG A 166 18.24 11.33 -10.62
CA ARG A 166 17.18 11.97 -9.84
C ARG A 166 16.13 12.56 -10.79
N GLY A 167 14.86 12.34 -10.53
CA GLY A 167 13.75 12.77 -11.38
C GLY A 167 13.31 11.71 -12.40
N VAL A 168 13.88 10.51 -12.37
CA VAL A 168 13.49 9.41 -13.28
C VAL A 168 12.26 8.65 -12.75
N LEU A 169 12.05 8.65 -11.42
CA LEU A 169 10.96 7.91 -10.77
C LEU A 169 9.72 8.78 -10.52
N THR A 170 9.83 10.08 -10.73
CA THR A 170 8.75 11.06 -10.64
C THR A 170 8.43 11.61 -12.02
#